data_4e5fe896f4a2b6f5915f7e9c6601b8bc
#
_entry.id   4e5fe896f4a2b6f5915f7e9c6601b8bc
#
_cell.length_a   1.000
_cell.length_b   1.000
_cell.length_c   1.000
_cell.angle_alpha   90.00
_cell.angle_beta   90.00
_cell.angle_gamma   90.00
#
_symmetry.space_group_name_H-M   'P 1'
#
loop_
_entity.id
_entity.type
_entity.pdbx_description
1 polymer ?
#
loop_
_entity_poly.entity_id
_entity_poly.type
_entity_poly.pdbx_seq_one_letter_code
_entity_poly.pdbx_strand_id
1 'polypeptide(L)'
;LSGWLKTEAGKSRKQRRTMKQLHADLVALGFTGSYARVAAFARRWRADRQREQQTTGRGTFVPLHFDPGDAFQFDWSEDFAVLGGERAKLQMAHIKLSHSRAFLLRAYPLQTHEMLFDAHWHAFRVFGGVPGRGIYDNMKTAVDRVGRGKERQINMRFLAMTNHYVYEPEFCNPAAGWEKGQVEKNVRDSRHQMLQGMPDFPNLAALNAWLERRCQELWSETAHGTLPGTIADVWAEERAALMPLPVAFDGFIELSKRVSPTCLISFERNRYSVPASFANRPVSLRIYPDRLVVAAEGNILCEHARVIARSHHLPPKTIYDWRHYLAVVQRKPGALRNGAPFLELPPAFRQLQDHMLRKPGGDREMADILALASHHDEQSVPTA
;
A
#
# COMPACT_ATOMS: atom_id res chain seq x y z
N LEU A 1 44.86 4.94 8.92
CA LEU A 1 43.74 5.83 8.60
C LEU A 1 43.09 5.45 7.27
N SER A 2 43.85 5.15 6.19
CA SER A 2 43.26 4.77 4.87
C SER A 2 42.37 3.54 4.95
N GLY A 3 42.75 2.49 5.70
CA GLY A 3 41.93 1.32 5.94
C GLY A 3 40.60 1.66 6.65
N TRP A 4 40.64 2.52 7.66
CA TRP A 4 39.46 2.99 8.36
C TRP A 4 38.53 3.81 7.46
N LEU A 5 39.08 4.71 6.64
CA LEU A 5 38.27 5.47 5.67
C LEU A 5 37.61 4.56 4.63
N LYS A 6 38.28 3.45 4.24
CA LYS A 6 37.70 2.44 3.35
C LYS A 6 36.54 1.70 4.03
N THR A 7 36.71 1.29 5.28
CA THR A 7 35.66 0.64 6.08
C THR A 7 34.46 1.58 6.31
N GLU A 8 34.74 2.84 6.70
CA GLU A 8 33.66 3.83 6.92
C GLU A 8 32.89 4.17 5.62
N ALA A 9 33.58 4.18 4.47
CA ALA A 9 32.92 4.42 3.18
C ALA A 9 31.87 3.35 2.83
N GLY A 10 32.03 2.11 3.30
CA GLY A 10 31.06 1.02 3.12
C GLY A 10 29.85 1.05 4.07
N LYS A 11 29.88 1.89 5.11
CA LYS A 11 28.78 1.99 6.08
C LYS A 11 27.71 2.98 5.66
N SER A 12 26.47 2.81 6.15
CA SER A 12 25.42 3.80 6.00
C SER A 12 25.79 5.15 6.65
N ARG A 13 25.24 6.27 6.18
CA ARG A 13 25.54 7.62 6.70
C ARG A 13 25.36 7.74 8.22
N LYS A 14 24.39 7.05 8.80
CA LYS A 14 24.09 7.07 10.25
C LYS A 14 25.13 6.29 11.09
N GLN A 15 25.83 5.34 10.48
CA GLN A 15 26.77 4.45 11.16
C GLN A 15 28.23 4.87 10.98
N ARG A 16 28.48 5.91 10.17
CA ARG A 16 29.83 6.40 9.91
C ARG A 16 30.35 7.20 11.09
N ARG A 17 31.59 6.89 11.53
CA ARG A 17 32.28 7.72 12.49
C ARG A 17 32.57 9.10 11.90
N THR A 18 32.47 10.12 12.73
CA THR A 18 32.84 11.49 12.35
C THR A 18 34.39 11.61 12.27
N MET A 19 34.87 12.64 11.55
CA MET A 19 36.31 12.89 11.47
C MET A 19 36.94 13.17 12.85
N LYS A 20 36.17 13.78 13.77
CA LYS A 20 36.59 13.99 15.15
C LYS A 20 36.81 12.68 15.91
N GLN A 21 35.87 11.71 15.76
CA GLN A 21 35.99 10.39 16.34
C GLN A 21 37.16 9.61 15.76
N LEU A 22 37.38 9.64 14.44
CA LEU A 22 38.51 8.99 13.80
C LEU A 22 39.86 9.57 14.28
N HIS A 23 39.93 10.90 14.51
CA HIS A 23 41.11 11.53 15.08
C HIS A 23 41.32 11.09 16.53
N ALA A 24 40.27 11.08 17.38
CA ALA A 24 40.38 10.62 18.77
C ALA A 24 40.85 9.17 18.87
N ASP A 25 40.29 8.28 18.00
CA ASP A 25 40.70 6.88 17.93
C ASP A 25 42.20 6.73 17.52
N LEU A 26 42.69 7.59 16.60
CA LEU A 26 44.09 7.61 16.21
C LEU A 26 45.01 8.09 17.36
N VAL A 27 44.57 9.11 18.09
CA VAL A 27 45.32 9.61 19.28
C VAL A 27 45.41 8.51 20.36
N ALA A 28 44.31 7.77 20.59
CA ALA A 28 44.29 6.63 21.50
C ALA A 28 45.30 5.51 21.11
N LEU A 29 45.61 5.41 19.80
CA LEU A 29 46.61 4.49 19.25
C LEU A 29 48.05 5.09 19.18
N GLY A 30 48.25 6.26 19.81
CA GLY A 30 49.57 6.89 19.87
C GLY A 30 49.87 7.89 18.74
N PHE A 31 48.89 8.32 17.98
CA PHE A 31 49.09 9.36 16.95
C PHE A 31 49.20 10.74 17.58
N THR A 32 50.33 11.45 17.35
CA THR A 32 50.63 12.78 17.92
C THR A 32 50.32 13.94 16.97
N GLY A 33 49.70 13.67 15.81
CA GLY A 33 49.42 14.69 14.81
C GLY A 33 48.08 15.42 15.05
N SER A 34 48.00 16.66 14.53
CA SER A 34 46.80 17.49 14.68
C SER A 34 45.57 16.95 13.89
N TYR A 35 44.38 17.30 14.34
CA TYR A 35 43.12 17.07 13.62
C TYR A 35 43.14 17.59 12.17
N ALA A 36 43.76 18.75 11.95
CA ALA A 36 43.88 19.36 10.61
C ALA A 36 44.64 18.44 9.64
N ARG A 37 45.71 17.74 10.11
CA ARG A 37 46.43 16.76 9.29
C ARG A 37 45.59 15.55 8.92
N VAL A 38 44.81 15.03 9.86
CA VAL A 38 43.91 13.90 9.63
C VAL A 38 42.79 14.30 8.64
N ALA A 39 42.21 15.48 8.80
CA ALA A 39 41.18 16.01 7.91
C ALA A 39 41.73 16.29 6.50
N ALA A 40 42.95 16.81 6.37
CA ALA A 40 43.60 17.03 5.08
C ALA A 40 43.89 15.72 4.35
N PHE A 41 44.42 14.72 5.08
CA PHE A 41 44.64 13.37 4.53
C PHE A 41 43.33 12.74 4.04
N ALA A 42 42.24 12.81 4.83
CA ALA A 42 40.95 12.25 4.47
C ALA A 42 40.32 12.94 3.24
N ARG A 43 40.53 14.26 3.09
CA ARG A 43 40.10 14.99 1.88
C ARG A 43 40.85 14.50 0.65
N ARG A 44 42.20 14.41 0.73
CA ARG A 44 43.04 13.91 -0.36
C ARG A 44 42.66 12.47 -0.74
N TRP A 45 42.55 11.57 0.24
CA TRP A 45 42.17 10.19 0.03
C TRP A 45 40.80 10.05 -0.67
N ARG A 46 39.81 10.89 -0.29
CA ARG A 46 38.49 10.88 -0.95
C ARG A 46 38.58 11.38 -2.39
N ALA A 47 39.34 12.43 -2.64
CA ALA A 47 39.56 12.96 -3.98
C ALA A 47 40.27 11.93 -4.90
N ASP A 48 41.31 11.28 -4.39
CA ASP A 48 42.05 10.26 -5.13
C ASP A 48 41.15 9.05 -5.45
N ARG A 49 40.36 8.60 -4.46
CA ARG A 49 39.40 7.52 -4.66
C ARG A 49 38.28 7.89 -5.66
N GLN A 50 37.82 9.13 -5.64
CA GLN A 50 36.86 9.63 -6.61
C GLN A 50 37.45 9.67 -8.02
N ARG A 51 38.72 10.10 -8.18
CA ARG A 51 39.43 10.04 -9.46
C ARG A 51 39.62 8.59 -9.92
N GLU A 52 40.05 7.70 -9.03
CA GLU A 52 40.18 6.26 -9.33
C GLU A 52 38.87 5.64 -9.77
N GLN A 53 37.75 5.98 -9.14
CA GLN A 53 36.41 5.55 -9.53
C GLN A 53 36.01 6.10 -10.92
N GLN A 54 36.35 7.36 -11.21
CA GLN A 54 36.08 7.98 -12.50
C GLN A 54 36.92 7.36 -13.63
N THR A 55 38.19 7.02 -13.36
CA THR A 55 39.10 6.42 -14.37
C THR A 55 38.84 4.93 -14.60
N THR A 56 38.31 4.22 -13.61
CA THR A 56 38.00 2.77 -13.72
C THR A 56 36.57 2.48 -14.20
N GLY A 57 35.80 3.50 -14.61
CA GLY A 57 34.42 3.34 -15.03
C GLY A 57 33.44 2.94 -13.92
N ARG A 58 33.91 2.84 -12.66
CA ARG A 58 33.03 2.60 -11.51
C ARG A 58 32.17 3.83 -11.22
N GLY A 59 30.89 3.74 -11.55
CA GLY A 59 29.93 4.86 -11.48
C GLY A 59 29.45 5.35 -12.84
N THR A 60 29.94 4.73 -13.92
CA THR A 60 29.35 4.87 -15.25
C THR A 60 28.32 3.77 -15.48
N PHE A 61 27.23 4.10 -16.17
CA PHE A 61 26.14 3.17 -16.44
C PHE A 61 25.92 3.13 -17.95
N VAL A 62 25.59 1.94 -18.45
CA VAL A 62 25.13 1.79 -19.83
C VAL A 62 23.71 2.33 -19.91
N PRO A 63 23.40 3.26 -20.85
CA PRO A 63 22.01 3.70 -21.04
C PRO A 63 21.13 2.50 -21.39
N LEU A 64 20.02 2.37 -20.67
CA LEU A 64 19.04 1.33 -20.95
C LEU A 64 18.09 1.79 -22.06
N HIS A 65 17.81 0.90 -22.99
CA HIS A 65 16.81 1.06 -24.02
C HIS A 65 15.71 0.03 -23.82
N PHE A 66 14.47 0.45 -24.00
CA PHE A 66 13.28 -0.39 -23.88
C PHE A 66 12.42 -0.16 -25.12
N ASP A 67 11.97 -1.23 -25.74
CA ASP A 67 11.01 -1.16 -26.83
C ASP A 67 9.60 -0.80 -26.34
N PRO A 68 8.70 -0.29 -27.20
CA PRO A 68 7.30 -0.05 -26.83
C PRO A 68 6.64 -1.32 -26.27
N GLY A 69 5.98 -1.22 -25.11
CA GLY A 69 5.29 -2.33 -24.46
C GLY A 69 6.20 -3.38 -23.81
N ASP A 70 7.53 -3.20 -23.84
CA ASP A 70 8.47 -4.18 -23.29
C ASP A 70 8.36 -4.28 -21.76
N ALA A 71 8.53 -3.18 -21.04
CA ALA A 71 8.68 -3.26 -19.60
C ALA A 71 8.05 -2.09 -18.83
N PHE A 72 7.68 -2.36 -17.57
CA PHE A 72 7.41 -1.34 -16.56
C PHE A 72 8.31 -1.53 -15.35
N GLN A 73 8.44 -0.51 -14.55
CA GLN A 73 9.17 -0.52 -13.29
C GLN A 73 8.21 -0.21 -12.14
N PHE A 74 8.37 -0.92 -11.03
CA PHE A 74 7.60 -0.73 -9.81
C PHE A 74 8.51 -0.33 -8.66
N ASP A 75 8.05 0.63 -7.83
CA ASP A 75 8.73 1.00 -6.58
C ASP A 75 7.73 1.44 -5.50
N TRP A 76 8.09 1.18 -4.24
CA TRP A 76 7.40 1.73 -3.08
C TRP A 76 8.17 2.92 -2.50
N SER A 77 7.45 3.94 -2.12
CA SER A 77 8.03 5.06 -1.37
C SER A 77 7.10 5.50 -0.24
N GLU A 78 7.64 6.21 0.74
CA GLU A 78 6.85 6.78 1.84
C GLU A 78 6.64 8.27 1.61
N ASP A 79 5.43 8.75 1.89
CA ASP A 79 5.10 10.17 1.87
C ASP A 79 4.00 10.52 2.89
N PHE A 80 3.64 11.79 2.97
CA PHE A 80 2.63 12.30 3.88
C PHE A 80 1.60 13.12 3.11
N ALA A 81 0.32 12.98 3.51
CA ALA A 81 -0.77 13.85 3.11
C ALA A 81 -1.68 14.15 4.31
N VAL A 82 -2.52 15.16 4.20
CA VAL A 82 -3.59 15.40 5.17
C VAL A 82 -4.86 14.75 4.64
N LEU A 83 -5.48 13.90 5.44
CA LEU A 83 -6.72 13.18 5.09
C LEU A 83 -7.77 13.46 6.17
N GLY A 84 -8.81 14.22 5.81
CA GLY A 84 -9.84 14.64 6.74
C GLY A 84 -9.29 15.49 7.89
N GLY A 85 -8.35 16.38 7.60
CA GLY A 85 -7.70 17.24 8.58
C GLY A 85 -6.58 16.58 9.40
N GLU A 86 -6.33 15.26 9.23
CA GLU A 86 -5.28 14.55 9.96
C GLU A 86 -4.09 14.20 9.04
N ARG A 87 -2.87 14.45 9.54
CA ARG A 87 -1.65 14.05 8.83
C ARG A 87 -1.52 12.54 8.82
N ALA A 88 -1.48 11.94 7.63
CA ALA A 88 -1.33 10.52 7.42
C ALA A 88 0.01 10.21 6.75
N LYS A 89 0.73 9.20 7.28
CA LYS A 89 1.86 8.57 6.59
C LYS A 89 1.30 7.56 5.60
N LEU A 90 1.71 7.66 4.35
CA LEU A 90 1.21 6.84 3.25
C LEU A 90 2.36 6.09 2.57
N GLN A 91 2.03 4.96 1.99
CA GLN A 91 2.89 4.19 1.12
C GLN A 91 2.46 4.48 -0.32
N MET A 92 3.39 5.00 -1.11
CA MET A 92 3.14 5.38 -2.50
C MET A 92 3.63 4.27 -3.41
N ALA A 93 2.71 3.59 -4.10
CA ALA A 93 3.03 2.73 -5.21
C ALA A 93 3.33 3.58 -6.43
N HIS A 94 4.47 3.40 -7.02
CA HIS A 94 4.89 4.05 -8.26
C HIS A 94 5.11 3.01 -9.34
N ILE A 95 4.33 3.09 -10.41
CA ILE A 95 4.42 2.23 -11.59
C ILE A 95 4.72 3.11 -12.80
N LYS A 96 5.72 2.74 -13.58
CA LYS A 96 6.18 3.54 -14.73
C LYS A 96 6.50 2.65 -15.91
N LEU A 97 5.95 2.95 -17.08
CA LEU A 97 6.36 2.35 -18.35
C LEU A 97 7.80 2.77 -18.68
N SER A 98 8.60 1.81 -19.12
CA SER A 98 10.03 2.06 -19.32
C SER A 98 10.32 2.78 -20.63
N HIS A 99 9.48 2.59 -21.67
CA HIS A 99 9.62 3.25 -22.96
C HIS A 99 9.05 4.66 -22.94
N SER A 100 7.75 4.86 -22.80
CA SER A 100 7.09 6.18 -22.83
C SER A 100 7.34 7.02 -21.59
N ARG A 101 7.75 6.41 -20.49
CA ARG A 101 7.86 7.04 -19.17
C ARG A 101 6.53 7.45 -18.56
N ALA A 102 5.39 7.05 -19.12
CA ALA A 102 4.09 7.22 -18.51
C ALA A 102 4.06 6.52 -17.17
N PHE A 103 3.52 7.18 -16.13
CA PHE A 103 3.57 6.68 -14.77
C PHE A 103 2.26 6.89 -14.03
N LEU A 104 2.04 6.06 -13.01
CA LEU A 104 0.97 6.23 -12.04
C LEU A 104 1.54 6.22 -10.63
N LEU A 105 1.08 7.16 -9.81
CA LEU A 105 1.23 7.17 -8.36
C LEU A 105 -0.10 6.81 -7.72
N ARG A 106 -0.07 5.89 -6.75
CA ARG A 106 -1.24 5.53 -5.97
C ARG A 106 -0.89 5.36 -4.50
N ALA A 107 -1.67 5.95 -3.63
CA ALA A 107 -1.44 5.99 -2.20
C ALA A 107 -2.16 4.86 -1.47
N TYR A 108 -1.48 4.27 -0.48
CA TYR A 108 -1.98 3.21 0.37
C TYR A 108 -1.59 3.44 1.83
N PRO A 109 -2.32 2.90 2.80
CA PRO A 109 -1.91 2.98 4.20
C PRO A 109 -0.74 2.04 4.55
N LEU A 110 -0.57 0.94 3.82
CA LEU A 110 0.43 -0.11 4.07
C LEU A 110 1.05 -0.61 2.76
N GLN A 111 2.12 -1.44 2.88
CA GLN A 111 2.74 -2.17 1.76
C GLN A 111 2.41 -3.66 1.91
N THR A 112 1.18 -4.06 1.59
CA THR A 112 0.72 -5.44 1.66
C THR A 112 0.48 -6.02 0.27
N HIS A 113 0.28 -7.34 0.18
CA HIS A 113 0.07 -8.00 -1.12
C HIS A 113 -1.20 -7.50 -1.82
N GLU A 114 -2.32 -7.38 -1.10
CA GLU A 114 -3.58 -6.92 -1.68
C GLU A 114 -3.48 -5.47 -2.18
N MET A 115 -2.70 -4.61 -1.52
CA MET A 115 -2.44 -3.24 -1.96
C MET A 115 -1.51 -3.21 -3.18
N LEU A 116 -0.54 -4.12 -3.24
CA LEU A 116 0.31 -4.31 -4.41
C LEU A 116 -0.51 -4.73 -5.64
N PHE A 117 -1.42 -5.70 -5.47
CA PHE A 117 -2.27 -6.19 -6.56
C PHE A 117 -3.21 -5.10 -7.09
N ASP A 118 -3.82 -4.34 -6.19
CA ASP A 118 -4.67 -3.18 -6.52
C ASP A 118 -3.88 -2.10 -7.29
N ALA A 119 -2.64 -1.83 -6.88
CA ALA A 119 -1.78 -0.86 -7.55
C ALA A 119 -1.49 -1.26 -9.01
N HIS A 120 -1.20 -2.54 -9.27
CA HIS A 120 -0.98 -3.04 -10.63
C HIS A 120 -2.23 -2.94 -11.49
N TRP A 121 -3.40 -3.34 -10.95
CA TRP A 121 -4.66 -3.20 -11.66
C TRP A 121 -4.91 -1.75 -12.10
N HIS A 122 -4.79 -0.80 -11.17
CA HIS A 122 -5.01 0.61 -11.48
C HIS A 122 -4.01 1.14 -12.51
N ALA A 123 -2.74 0.73 -12.42
CA ALA A 123 -1.73 1.13 -13.39
C ALA A 123 -2.02 0.60 -14.79
N PHE A 124 -2.29 -0.70 -14.93
CA PHE A 124 -2.59 -1.30 -16.22
C PHE A 124 -3.88 -0.76 -16.85
N ARG A 125 -4.88 -0.45 -16.03
CA ARG A 125 -6.10 0.24 -16.47
C ARG A 125 -5.80 1.63 -17.05
N VAL A 126 -4.97 2.41 -16.36
CA VAL A 126 -4.59 3.77 -16.77
C VAL A 126 -3.69 3.74 -18.00
N PHE A 127 -2.78 2.78 -18.10
CA PHE A 127 -1.93 2.62 -19.28
C PHE A 127 -2.69 2.06 -20.50
N GLY A 128 -3.83 1.40 -20.25
CA GLY A 128 -4.67 0.80 -21.30
C GLY A 128 -4.21 -0.56 -21.76
N GLY A 129 -3.35 -1.26 -20.98
CA GLY A 129 -2.83 -2.58 -21.29
C GLY A 129 -1.72 -3.01 -20.33
N VAL A 130 -1.16 -4.19 -20.56
CA VAL A 130 -0.13 -4.82 -19.73
C VAL A 130 1.18 -4.91 -20.52
N PRO A 131 2.31 -4.38 -20.01
CA PRO A 131 3.64 -4.60 -20.60
C PRO A 131 4.13 -6.03 -20.43
N GLY A 132 5.09 -6.46 -21.29
CA GLY A 132 5.62 -7.83 -21.28
C GLY A 132 6.43 -8.21 -20.05
N ARG A 133 7.06 -7.23 -19.36
CA ARG A 133 7.91 -7.48 -18.18
C ARG A 133 7.65 -6.45 -17.08
N GLY A 134 7.76 -6.90 -15.80
CA GLY A 134 7.74 -6.03 -14.62
C GLY A 134 9.08 -6.06 -13.90
N ILE A 135 9.74 -4.90 -13.75
CA ILE A 135 11.03 -4.75 -13.08
C ILE A 135 10.81 -4.29 -11.65
N TYR A 136 11.29 -5.09 -10.68
CA TYR A 136 11.06 -4.90 -9.24
C TYR A 136 12.36 -4.84 -8.46
N ASP A 137 12.34 -4.14 -7.35
CA ASP A 137 13.31 -4.36 -6.29
C ASP A 137 12.97 -5.65 -5.50
N ASN A 138 13.89 -6.09 -4.61
CA ASN A 138 13.68 -7.25 -3.76
C ASN A 138 12.72 -6.92 -2.60
N MET A 139 11.49 -6.50 -2.91
CA MET A 139 10.48 -6.17 -1.90
C MET A 139 9.85 -7.43 -1.31
N LYS A 140 9.53 -7.39 -0.02
CA LYS A 140 8.97 -8.52 0.74
C LYS A 140 7.64 -9.06 0.20
N THR A 141 6.87 -8.23 -0.49
CA THR A 141 5.60 -8.60 -1.12
C THR A 141 5.77 -9.35 -2.44
N ALA A 142 6.96 -9.39 -3.00
CA ALA A 142 7.24 -10.12 -4.24
C ALA A 142 8.23 -11.30 -4.04
N VAL A 143 9.15 -11.18 -3.06
CA VAL A 143 10.23 -12.15 -2.83
C VAL A 143 10.21 -12.61 -1.38
N ASP A 144 9.98 -13.90 -1.16
CA ASP A 144 10.03 -14.51 0.19
C ASP A 144 11.47 -14.69 0.65
N ARG A 145 12.38 -15.05 -0.26
CA ARG A 145 13.80 -15.24 0.02
C ARG A 145 14.69 -14.85 -1.15
N VAL A 146 15.73 -14.08 -0.85
CA VAL A 146 16.79 -13.72 -1.79
C VAL A 146 17.91 -14.73 -1.69
N GLY A 147 18.22 -15.46 -2.77
CA GLY A 147 19.35 -16.39 -2.91
C GLY A 147 20.63 -15.68 -3.36
N ARG A 148 21.59 -16.46 -3.90
CA ARG A 148 22.81 -15.91 -4.51
C ARG A 148 22.54 -15.42 -5.94
N GLY A 149 23.12 -14.25 -6.30
CA GLY A 149 22.95 -13.68 -7.64
C GLY A 149 21.50 -13.35 -7.97
N LYS A 150 20.95 -13.91 -9.05
CA LYS A 150 19.56 -13.70 -9.48
C LYS A 150 18.56 -14.71 -8.90
N GLU A 151 18.99 -15.69 -8.10
CA GLU A 151 18.07 -16.64 -7.49
C GLU A 151 17.12 -15.95 -6.53
N ARG A 152 15.81 -16.20 -6.71
CA ARG A 152 14.73 -15.66 -5.87
C ARG A 152 13.70 -16.75 -5.61
N GLN A 153 13.24 -16.82 -4.37
CA GLN A 153 12.01 -17.52 -4.04
C GLN A 153 10.88 -16.50 -4.12
N ILE A 154 10.16 -16.53 -5.26
CA ILE A 154 9.06 -15.61 -5.53
C ILE A 154 7.86 -16.00 -4.68
N ASN A 155 7.18 -15.03 -4.10
CA ASN A 155 5.96 -15.26 -3.35
C ASN A 155 4.85 -15.82 -4.26
N MET A 156 4.19 -16.89 -3.84
CA MET A 156 3.20 -17.61 -4.66
C MET A 156 1.99 -16.73 -5.05
N ARG A 157 1.58 -15.82 -4.18
CA ARG A 157 0.47 -14.89 -4.46
C ARG A 157 0.88 -13.84 -5.50
N PHE A 158 2.11 -13.32 -5.38
CA PHE A 158 2.68 -12.45 -6.39
C PHE A 158 2.79 -13.15 -7.74
N LEU A 159 3.27 -14.39 -7.77
CA LEU A 159 3.35 -15.19 -9.00
C LEU A 159 1.96 -15.45 -9.61
N ALA A 160 0.93 -15.68 -8.80
CA ALA A 160 -0.43 -15.83 -9.29
C ALA A 160 -0.92 -14.55 -10.02
N MET A 161 -0.61 -13.35 -9.49
CA MET A 161 -0.93 -12.08 -10.14
C MET A 161 -0.15 -11.91 -11.47
N THR A 162 1.17 -12.18 -11.48
CA THR A 162 1.96 -12.04 -12.72
C THR A 162 1.48 -13.00 -13.82
N ASN A 163 1.12 -14.23 -13.45
CA ASN A 163 0.54 -15.21 -14.37
C ASN A 163 -0.85 -14.79 -14.90
N HIS A 164 -1.67 -14.17 -14.04
CA HIS A 164 -2.99 -13.67 -14.44
C HIS A 164 -2.88 -12.56 -15.51
N TYR A 165 -1.93 -11.64 -15.34
CA TYR A 165 -1.68 -10.55 -16.29
C TYR A 165 -0.70 -10.95 -17.41
N VAL A 166 -0.13 -12.14 -17.38
CA VAL A 166 0.74 -12.74 -18.39
C VAL A 166 2.01 -11.93 -18.65
N TYR A 167 2.59 -11.30 -17.61
CA TYR A 167 3.88 -10.62 -17.74
C TYR A 167 4.98 -11.33 -16.93
N GLU A 168 6.24 -11.16 -17.33
CA GLU A 168 7.41 -11.76 -16.68
C GLU A 168 7.94 -10.84 -15.56
N PRO A 169 8.02 -11.31 -14.29
CA PRO A 169 8.64 -10.53 -13.22
C PRO A 169 10.18 -10.63 -13.28
N GLU A 170 10.85 -9.49 -13.31
CA GLU A 170 12.31 -9.37 -13.25
C GLU A 170 12.72 -8.65 -11.95
N PHE A 171 13.72 -9.20 -11.25
CA PHE A 171 14.21 -8.63 -10.01
C PHE A 171 15.61 -8.06 -10.17
N CYS A 172 15.80 -6.82 -9.73
CA CYS A 172 17.12 -6.18 -9.73
C CYS A 172 18.10 -6.94 -8.86
N ASN A 173 19.39 -6.91 -9.23
CA ASN A 173 20.44 -7.45 -8.36
C ASN A 173 20.56 -6.63 -7.07
N PRO A 174 20.89 -7.27 -5.93
CA PRO A 174 21.15 -6.55 -4.70
C PRO A 174 22.24 -5.47 -4.91
N ALA A 175 21.97 -4.24 -4.49
CA ALA A 175 22.83 -3.06 -4.66
C ALA A 175 23.05 -2.58 -6.11
N ALA A 176 22.30 -3.05 -7.09
CA ALA A 176 22.38 -2.61 -8.49
C ALA A 176 21.37 -1.49 -8.78
N GLY A 177 21.36 -0.41 -8.02
CA GLY A 177 20.43 0.74 -8.21
C GLY A 177 20.51 1.38 -9.62
N TRP A 178 21.56 1.11 -10.37
CA TRP A 178 21.69 1.56 -11.78
C TRP A 178 20.69 0.84 -12.72
N GLU A 179 20.25 -0.36 -12.39
CA GLU A 179 19.21 -1.08 -13.15
C GLU A 179 17.85 -0.38 -13.05
N LYS A 180 17.65 0.44 -12.00
CA LYS A 180 16.46 1.28 -11.75
C LYS A 180 16.67 2.78 -12.00
N GLY A 181 17.84 3.22 -12.47
CA GLY A 181 18.26 4.63 -12.43
C GLY A 181 17.32 5.67 -13.05
N GLN A 182 16.37 5.26 -13.92
CA GLN A 182 15.34 6.16 -14.45
C GLN A 182 14.15 6.33 -13.51
N VAL A 183 13.79 5.33 -12.69
CA VAL A 183 12.63 5.38 -11.80
C VAL A 183 12.92 6.26 -10.58
N GLU A 184 14.07 6.05 -9.93
CA GLU A 184 14.40 6.74 -8.68
C GLU A 184 14.42 8.28 -8.82
N LYS A 185 14.93 8.79 -9.95
CA LYS A 185 14.95 10.23 -10.21
C LYS A 185 13.55 10.78 -10.45
N ASN A 186 12.76 10.12 -11.30
CA ASN A 186 11.41 10.57 -11.63
C ASN A 186 10.44 10.40 -10.46
N VAL A 187 10.56 9.32 -9.67
CA VAL A 187 9.77 9.11 -8.44
C VAL A 187 9.95 10.29 -7.49
N ARG A 188 11.20 10.69 -7.26
CA ARG A 188 11.52 11.80 -6.37
C ARG A 188 11.01 13.13 -6.91
N ASP A 189 11.23 13.39 -8.20
CA ASP A 189 10.88 14.67 -8.83
C ASP A 189 9.36 14.83 -8.94
N SER A 190 8.62 13.80 -9.38
CA SER A 190 7.15 13.81 -9.46
C SER A 190 6.50 13.89 -8.07
N ARG A 191 7.00 13.17 -7.08
CA ARG A 191 6.56 13.24 -5.69
C ARG A 191 6.72 14.64 -5.10
N HIS A 192 7.90 15.24 -5.26
CA HIS A 192 8.17 16.60 -4.80
C HIS A 192 7.19 17.59 -5.44
N GLN A 193 6.93 17.44 -6.73
CA GLN A 193 6.04 18.32 -7.46
C GLN A 193 4.57 18.22 -7.06
N MET A 194 4.09 16.99 -6.75
CA MET A 194 2.69 16.73 -6.42
C MET A 194 2.36 16.93 -4.94
N LEU A 195 3.20 16.44 -4.03
CA LEU A 195 2.90 16.40 -2.60
C LEU A 195 3.61 17.51 -1.81
N GLN A 196 4.34 18.39 -2.49
CA GLN A 196 4.94 19.57 -1.89
C GLN A 196 3.84 20.50 -1.38
N GLY A 197 3.84 20.81 -0.08
CA GLY A 197 2.79 21.61 0.56
C GLY A 197 1.72 20.82 1.29
N MET A 198 1.82 19.49 1.37
CA MET A 198 0.87 18.60 2.06
C MET A 198 -0.60 18.92 1.73
N PRO A 199 -1.06 18.60 0.50
CA PRO A 199 -2.44 18.84 0.13
C PRO A 199 -3.40 18.10 1.06
N ASP A 200 -4.54 18.73 1.38
CA ASP A 200 -5.60 18.16 2.20
C ASP A 200 -6.70 17.54 1.34
N PHE A 201 -7.09 16.33 1.66
CA PHE A 201 -8.14 15.59 0.98
C PHE A 201 -9.14 15.02 1.98
N PRO A 202 -10.43 14.93 1.63
CA PRO A 202 -11.44 14.34 2.51
C PRO A 202 -11.09 12.93 2.98
N ASN A 203 -10.52 12.12 2.08
CA ASN A 203 -10.17 10.73 2.32
C ASN A 203 -9.14 10.21 1.30
N LEU A 204 -8.69 8.97 1.48
CA LEU A 204 -7.73 8.31 0.62
C LEU A 204 -8.23 8.12 -0.82
N ALA A 205 -9.53 7.88 -1.01
CA ALA A 205 -10.12 7.71 -2.35
C ALA A 205 -10.04 9.02 -3.15
N ALA A 206 -10.34 10.17 -2.51
CA ALA A 206 -10.22 11.49 -3.13
C ALA A 206 -8.76 11.82 -3.49
N LEU A 207 -7.80 11.49 -2.61
CA LEU A 207 -6.37 11.62 -2.90
C LEU A 207 -5.99 10.78 -4.13
N ASN A 208 -6.39 9.50 -4.19
CA ASN A 208 -6.05 8.62 -5.30
C ASN A 208 -6.69 9.06 -6.62
N ALA A 209 -7.91 9.54 -6.60
CA ALA A 209 -8.56 10.11 -7.79
C ALA A 209 -7.82 11.38 -8.28
N TRP A 210 -7.34 12.20 -7.37
CA TRP A 210 -6.53 13.37 -7.72
C TRP A 210 -5.16 12.98 -8.27
N LEU A 211 -4.47 12.02 -7.64
CA LEU A 211 -3.18 11.50 -8.09
C LEU A 211 -3.26 10.95 -9.52
N GLU A 212 -4.29 10.16 -9.83
CA GLU A 212 -4.50 9.58 -11.16
C GLU A 212 -4.62 10.69 -12.23
N ARG A 213 -5.47 11.70 -12.00
CA ARG A 213 -5.60 12.83 -12.92
C ARG A 213 -4.29 13.61 -13.06
N ARG A 214 -3.64 13.92 -11.95
CA ARG A 214 -2.42 14.72 -11.95
C ARG A 214 -1.25 14.01 -12.64
N CYS A 215 -1.16 12.69 -12.53
CA CYS A 215 -0.19 11.91 -13.29
C CYS A 215 -0.40 12.07 -14.80
N GLN A 216 -1.64 11.94 -15.27
CA GLN A 216 -1.98 12.07 -16.70
C GLN A 216 -1.76 13.51 -17.22
N GLU A 217 -2.09 14.53 -16.43
CA GLU A 217 -1.77 15.93 -16.75
C GLU A 217 -0.26 16.12 -16.93
N LEU A 218 0.54 15.59 -16.00
CA LEU A 218 2.00 15.67 -16.08
C LEU A 218 2.58 14.92 -17.29
N TRP A 219 1.94 13.88 -17.80
CA TRP A 219 2.38 13.24 -19.05
C TRP A 219 2.28 14.23 -20.22
N SER A 220 1.25 15.05 -20.25
CA SER A 220 1.04 16.04 -21.32
C SER A 220 1.92 17.28 -21.14
N GLU A 221 2.28 17.64 -19.91
CA GLU A 221 3.12 18.78 -19.58
C GLU A 221 4.63 18.50 -19.72
N THR A 222 5.04 17.22 -19.64
CA THR A 222 6.45 16.86 -19.53
C THR A 222 6.99 16.34 -20.86
N ALA A 223 8.05 17.00 -21.38
CA ALA A 223 8.77 16.49 -22.53
C ALA A 223 9.41 15.14 -22.23
N HIS A 224 9.38 14.21 -23.19
CA HIS A 224 9.96 12.87 -23.02
C HIS A 224 11.48 12.91 -22.78
N GLY A 225 12.17 13.88 -23.37
CA GLY A 225 13.58 14.16 -23.13
C GLY A 225 14.58 13.31 -23.93
N THR A 226 14.13 12.21 -24.57
CA THR A 226 14.95 11.41 -25.52
C THR A 226 14.24 11.18 -26.83
N LEU A 227 12.91 11.01 -26.81
CA LEU A 227 12.07 10.93 -28.00
C LEU A 227 11.36 12.27 -28.24
N PRO A 228 10.95 12.59 -29.47
CA PRO A 228 10.17 13.77 -29.78
C PRO A 228 8.82 13.76 -29.03
N GLY A 229 8.33 14.95 -28.67
CA GLY A 229 7.04 15.11 -28.02
C GLY A 229 7.06 14.99 -26.50
N THR A 230 5.87 14.90 -25.94
CA THR A 230 5.61 14.72 -24.50
C THR A 230 5.57 13.23 -24.12
N ILE A 231 5.53 12.95 -22.82
CA ILE A 231 5.30 11.59 -22.31
C ILE A 231 3.97 11.05 -22.85
N ALA A 232 2.92 11.89 -22.94
CA ALA A 232 1.61 11.50 -23.44
C ALA A 232 1.65 11.12 -24.93
N ASP A 233 2.42 11.85 -25.75
CA ASP A 233 2.55 11.55 -27.18
C ASP A 233 3.21 10.17 -27.38
N VAL A 234 4.33 9.92 -26.70
CA VAL A 234 5.03 8.63 -26.77
C VAL A 234 4.20 7.48 -26.18
N TRP A 235 3.43 7.75 -25.11
CA TRP A 235 2.51 6.75 -24.55
C TRP A 235 1.38 6.39 -25.52
N ALA A 236 0.84 7.36 -26.26
CA ALA A 236 -0.20 7.10 -27.25
C ALA A 236 0.26 6.11 -28.34
N GLU A 237 1.53 6.18 -28.73
CA GLU A 237 2.16 5.23 -29.65
C GLU A 237 2.43 3.87 -28.96
N GLU A 238 3.01 3.87 -27.75
CA GLU A 238 3.33 2.66 -26.99
C GLU A 238 2.08 1.83 -26.65
N ARG A 239 0.94 2.47 -26.43
CA ARG A 239 -0.31 1.81 -26.05
C ARG A 239 -0.72 0.69 -27.00
N ALA A 240 -0.43 0.82 -28.28
CA ALA A 240 -0.74 -0.20 -29.29
C ALA A 240 0.11 -1.48 -29.14
N ALA A 241 1.26 -1.38 -28.46
CA ALA A 241 2.18 -2.50 -28.23
C ALA A 241 1.93 -3.21 -26.88
N LEU A 242 1.08 -2.65 -26.00
CA LEU A 242 0.70 -3.29 -24.74
C LEU A 242 -0.22 -4.49 -25.00
N MET A 243 -0.07 -5.53 -24.18
CA MET A 243 -1.00 -6.66 -24.17
C MET A 243 -2.40 -6.22 -23.72
N PRO A 244 -3.47 -6.85 -24.24
CA PRO A 244 -4.83 -6.56 -23.79
C PRO A 244 -4.98 -6.69 -22.30
N LEU A 245 -5.71 -5.74 -21.66
CA LEU A 245 -5.99 -5.76 -20.24
C LEU A 245 -7.07 -6.82 -19.93
N PRO A 246 -6.78 -7.88 -19.16
CA PRO A 246 -7.79 -8.84 -18.72
C PRO A 246 -8.68 -8.22 -17.61
N VAL A 247 -9.62 -9.01 -17.09
CA VAL A 247 -10.38 -8.64 -15.87
C VAL A 247 -9.44 -8.42 -14.69
N ALA A 248 -9.87 -7.64 -13.70
CA ALA A 248 -9.08 -7.41 -12.50
C ALA A 248 -8.71 -8.73 -11.80
N PHE A 249 -7.45 -8.86 -11.39
CA PHE A 249 -7.02 -9.98 -10.54
C PHE A 249 -7.75 -9.89 -9.19
N ASP A 250 -8.42 -10.97 -8.78
CA ASP A 250 -9.06 -11.05 -7.47
C ASP A 250 -8.02 -11.30 -6.37
N GLY A 251 -7.31 -10.24 -6.04
CA GLY A 251 -6.07 -10.23 -5.26
C GLY A 251 -6.26 -10.15 -3.76
N PHE A 252 -7.19 -10.89 -3.15
CA PHE A 252 -7.34 -10.92 -1.70
C PHE A 252 -6.27 -11.76 -0.99
N ILE A 253 -6.03 -11.46 0.27
CA ILE A 253 -5.32 -12.33 1.21
C ILE A 253 -6.35 -13.06 2.05
N GLU A 254 -6.21 -14.38 2.18
CA GLU A 254 -7.16 -15.23 2.89
C GLU A 254 -6.60 -15.70 4.23
N LEU A 255 -7.40 -15.54 5.30
CA LEU A 255 -7.08 -16.01 6.63
C LEU A 255 -8.25 -16.84 7.18
N SER A 256 -7.96 -18.00 7.78
CA SER A 256 -8.95 -18.72 8.57
C SER A 256 -9.15 -18.01 9.91
N LYS A 257 -10.41 -17.73 10.26
CA LYS A 257 -10.82 -17.11 11.53
C LYS A 257 -11.90 -17.95 12.20
N ARG A 258 -11.98 -17.89 13.52
CA ARG A 258 -13.09 -18.43 14.29
C ARG A 258 -13.97 -17.30 14.80
N VAL A 259 -15.26 -17.38 14.56
CA VAL A 259 -16.24 -16.42 15.06
C VAL A 259 -16.41 -16.64 16.56
N SER A 260 -16.36 -15.57 17.35
CA SER A 260 -16.55 -15.63 18.79
C SER A 260 -18.02 -15.95 19.16
N PRO A 261 -18.30 -16.34 20.43
CA PRO A 261 -19.69 -16.47 20.94
C PRO A 261 -20.49 -15.17 20.83
N THR A 262 -19.82 -14.02 20.74
CA THR A 262 -20.45 -12.70 20.55
C THR A 262 -20.52 -12.29 19.07
N CYS A 263 -20.42 -13.26 18.14
CA CYS A 263 -20.54 -13.06 16.69
C CYS A 263 -19.50 -12.10 16.11
N LEU A 264 -18.26 -12.13 16.61
CA LEU A 264 -17.17 -11.25 16.16
C LEU A 264 -15.96 -12.03 15.70
N ILE A 265 -15.30 -11.51 14.66
CA ILE A 265 -13.93 -11.89 14.28
C ILE A 265 -12.99 -10.72 14.56
N SER A 266 -11.72 -11.03 14.85
CA SER A 266 -10.68 -10.03 15.11
C SER A 266 -9.71 -9.96 13.94
N PHE A 267 -9.44 -8.73 13.45
CA PHE A 267 -8.45 -8.45 12.42
C PHE A 267 -7.83 -7.06 12.62
N GLU A 268 -6.51 -6.93 12.51
CA GLU A 268 -5.76 -5.67 12.65
C GLU A 268 -6.18 -4.83 13.87
N ARG A 269 -6.28 -5.48 15.07
CA ARG A 269 -6.73 -4.90 16.34
C ARG A 269 -8.22 -4.54 16.41
N ASN A 270 -8.94 -4.55 15.29
CA ASN A 270 -10.36 -4.27 15.25
C ASN A 270 -11.19 -5.57 15.32
N ARG A 271 -12.47 -5.42 15.60
CA ARG A 271 -13.45 -6.50 15.62
C ARG A 271 -14.57 -6.20 14.64
N TYR A 272 -15.03 -7.24 13.95
CA TYR A 272 -16.07 -7.11 12.92
C TYR A 272 -17.15 -8.15 13.17
N SER A 273 -18.40 -7.74 13.09
CA SER A 273 -19.51 -8.66 13.32
C SER A 273 -19.73 -9.61 12.14
N VAL A 274 -20.21 -10.81 12.44
CA VAL A 274 -20.55 -11.86 11.48
C VAL A 274 -21.93 -12.38 11.83
N PRO A 275 -22.75 -12.83 10.88
CA PRO A 275 -24.09 -13.39 11.16
C PRO A 275 -24.08 -14.41 12.30
N ALA A 276 -25.01 -14.28 13.22
CA ALA A 276 -25.07 -15.08 14.45
C ALA A 276 -25.16 -16.60 14.20
N SER A 277 -25.63 -17.01 13.02
CA SER A 277 -25.67 -18.42 12.59
C SER A 277 -24.29 -19.07 12.50
N PHE A 278 -23.23 -18.23 12.40
CA PHE A 278 -21.84 -18.69 12.33
C PHE A 278 -21.08 -18.53 13.66
N ALA A 279 -21.75 -18.17 14.75
CA ALA A 279 -21.10 -18.11 16.07
C ALA A 279 -20.41 -19.44 16.42
N ASN A 280 -19.16 -19.35 16.95
CA ASN A 280 -18.28 -20.47 17.28
C ASN A 280 -17.82 -21.33 16.09
N ARG A 281 -18.10 -20.94 14.85
CA ARG A 281 -17.72 -21.66 13.64
C ARG A 281 -16.49 -21.05 12.96
N PRO A 282 -15.73 -21.85 12.20
CA PRO A 282 -14.65 -21.33 11.36
C PRO A 282 -15.25 -20.60 10.15
N VAL A 283 -14.59 -19.54 9.72
CA VAL A 283 -14.90 -18.76 8.52
C VAL A 283 -13.61 -18.38 7.79
N SER A 284 -13.70 -18.12 6.51
CA SER A 284 -12.65 -17.51 5.71
C SER A 284 -12.81 -16.01 5.75
N LEU A 285 -11.74 -15.28 6.10
CA LEU A 285 -11.64 -13.84 5.99
C LEU A 285 -10.80 -13.50 4.76
N ARG A 286 -11.42 -12.89 3.75
CA ARG A 286 -10.76 -12.37 2.55
C ARG A 286 -10.50 -10.88 2.73
N ILE A 287 -9.24 -10.49 2.60
CA ILE A 287 -8.75 -9.16 2.90
C ILE A 287 -8.42 -8.46 1.59
N TYR A 288 -9.10 -7.36 1.33
CA TYR A 288 -8.87 -6.42 0.23
C TYR A 288 -8.24 -5.12 0.75
N PRO A 289 -7.79 -4.21 -0.11
CA PRO A 289 -7.23 -2.93 0.33
C PRO A 289 -8.17 -2.09 1.19
N ASP A 290 -9.45 -2.08 0.85
CA ASP A 290 -10.50 -1.20 1.39
C ASP A 290 -11.61 -1.93 2.14
N ARG A 291 -11.72 -3.26 2.00
CA ARG A 291 -12.80 -4.06 2.56
C ARG A 291 -12.35 -5.43 3.06
N LEU A 292 -13.19 -6.01 3.88
CA LEU A 292 -13.09 -7.37 4.41
C LEU A 292 -14.32 -8.15 3.99
N VAL A 293 -14.14 -9.32 3.39
CA VAL A 293 -15.23 -10.22 3.01
C VAL A 293 -15.13 -11.48 3.85
N VAL A 294 -16.20 -11.81 4.56
CA VAL A 294 -16.30 -13.04 5.34
C VAL A 294 -17.07 -14.07 4.54
N ALA A 295 -16.48 -15.24 4.35
CA ALA A 295 -17.08 -16.33 3.59
C ALA A 295 -17.04 -17.64 4.36
N ALA A 296 -18.02 -18.49 4.15
CA ALA A 296 -18.04 -19.87 4.64
C ALA A 296 -18.93 -20.73 3.75
N GLU A 297 -18.61 -22.02 3.65
CA GLU A 297 -19.42 -23.02 2.93
C GLU A 297 -19.70 -22.61 1.47
N GLY A 298 -18.73 -21.96 0.81
CA GLY A 298 -18.84 -21.49 -0.57
C GLY A 298 -19.61 -20.19 -0.76
N ASN A 299 -20.18 -19.60 0.29
CA ASN A 299 -20.99 -18.37 0.22
C ASN A 299 -20.32 -17.20 0.92
N ILE A 300 -20.56 -15.99 0.42
CA ILE A 300 -20.22 -14.75 1.12
C ILE A 300 -21.28 -14.54 2.21
N LEU A 301 -20.83 -14.34 3.44
CA LEU A 301 -21.69 -14.11 4.61
C LEU A 301 -21.94 -12.63 4.84
N CYS A 302 -20.91 -11.82 4.75
CA CYS A 302 -20.97 -10.37 4.93
C CYS A 302 -19.70 -9.69 4.42
N GLU A 303 -19.80 -8.38 4.26
CA GLU A 303 -18.71 -7.49 3.89
C GLU A 303 -18.65 -6.31 4.86
N HIS A 304 -17.44 -5.86 5.19
CA HIS A 304 -17.20 -4.67 6.01
C HIS A 304 -16.17 -3.77 5.38
N ALA A 305 -16.30 -2.46 5.53
CA ALA A 305 -15.21 -1.54 5.25
C ALA A 305 -14.02 -1.85 6.17
N ARG A 306 -12.82 -1.96 5.58
CA ARG A 306 -11.60 -2.23 6.35
C ARG A 306 -11.17 -0.98 7.11
N VAL A 307 -11.02 -1.10 8.42
CA VAL A 307 -10.49 -0.04 9.27
C VAL A 307 -9.03 -0.31 9.57
N ILE A 308 -8.15 0.52 9.02
CA ILE A 308 -6.71 0.46 9.29
C ILE A 308 -6.37 1.55 10.30
N ALA A 309 -5.93 1.14 11.50
CA ALA A 309 -5.53 2.08 12.54
C ALA A 309 -4.24 2.80 12.15
N ARG A 310 -4.28 4.13 12.05
CA ARG A 310 -3.13 4.98 11.73
C ARG A 310 -2.12 5.10 12.88
N SER A 311 -2.55 4.80 14.10
CA SER A 311 -1.71 4.85 15.29
C SER A 311 -2.02 3.71 16.24
N HIS A 312 -0.97 3.14 16.86
CA HIS A 312 -1.10 2.12 17.89
C HIS A 312 -1.71 2.66 19.20
N HIS A 313 -1.77 3.97 19.37
CA HIS A 313 -2.34 4.61 20.56
C HIS A 313 -3.87 4.72 20.48
N LEU A 314 -4.47 4.60 19.30
CA LEU A 314 -5.92 4.60 19.15
C LEU A 314 -6.52 3.31 19.71
N PRO A 315 -7.65 3.38 20.42
CA PRO A 315 -8.33 2.18 20.92
C PRO A 315 -8.83 1.32 19.75
N PRO A 316 -8.87 -0.01 19.91
CA PRO A 316 -9.45 -0.90 18.92
C PRO A 316 -10.94 -0.58 18.74
N LYS A 317 -11.38 -0.59 17.47
CA LYS A 317 -12.79 -0.38 17.12
C LYS A 317 -13.50 -1.72 17.01
N THR A 318 -14.79 -1.74 17.37
CA THR A 318 -15.70 -2.84 17.04
C THR A 318 -16.72 -2.32 16.05
N ILE A 319 -16.78 -2.93 14.87
CA ILE A 319 -17.68 -2.57 13.78
C ILE A 319 -18.83 -3.58 13.79
N TYR A 320 -20.01 -3.09 14.09
CA TYR A 320 -21.21 -3.88 14.13
C TYR A 320 -22.06 -3.64 12.87
N ASP A 321 -22.64 -4.73 12.34
CA ASP A 321 -23.88 -4.68 11.59
C ASP A 321 -24.96 -5.31 12.46
N TRP A 322 -25.96 -4.54 12.85
CA TRP A 322 -27.04 -4.99 13.72
C TRP A 322 -27.84 -6.15 13.13
N ARG A 323 -27.91 -6.26 11.80
CA ARG A 323 -28.60 -7.33 11.07
C ARG A 323 -28.02 -8.70 11.42
N HIS A 324 -26.72 -8.78 11.71
CA HIS A 324 -26.06 -10.02 12.10
C HIS A 324 -26.62 -10.64 13.37
N TYR A 325 -27.31 -9.85 14.19
CA TYR A 325 -27.84 -10.24 15.51
C TYR A 325 -29.35 -10.44 15.54
N LEU A 326 -30.08 -10.28 14.42
CA LEU A 326 -31.54 -10.39 14.36
C LEU A 326 -32.04 -11.72 14.88
N ALA A 327 -31.45 -12.84 14.48
CA ALA A 327 -31.82 -14.17 14.97
C ALA A 327 -31.62 -14.34 16.50
N VAL A 328 -30.72 -13.58 17.10
CA VAL A 328 -30.51 -13.56 18.56
C VAL A 328 -31.59 -12.74 19.23
N VAL A 329 -31.87 -11.56 18.71
CA VAL A 329 -32.85 -10.59 19.28
C VAL A 329 -34.27 -11.14 19.19
N GLN A 330 -34.65 -11.81 18.11
CA GLN A 330 -35.95 -12.48 18.01
C GLN A 330 -36.18 -13.51 19.10
N ARG A 331 -35.12 -14.18 19.56
CA ARG A 331 -35.18 -15.14 20.69
C ARG A 331 -35.03 -14.49 22.05
N LYS A 332 -34.31 -13.37 22.11
CA LYS A 332 -33.98 -12.63 23.34
C LYS A 332 -34.19 -11.13 23.14
N PRO A 333 -35.43 -10.65 23.02
CA PRO A 333 -35.74 -9.26 22.65
C PRO A 333 -35.17 -8.23 23.67
N GLY A 334 -35.05 -8.61 24.94
CA GLY A 334 -34.45 -7.75 25.96
C GLY A 334 -33.00 -7.31 25.65
N ALA A 335 -32.31 -7.99 24.74
CA ALA A 335 -30.97 -7.58 24.29
C ALA A 335 -30.98 -6.24 23.50
N LEU A 336 -32.12 -5.79 23.00
CA LEU A 336 -32.29 -4.48 22.35
C LEU A 336 -32.01 -3.31 23.30
N ARG A 337 -32.18 -3.49 24.64
CA ARG A 337 -32.02 -2.39 25.61
C ARG A 337 -30.58 -1.95 25.78
N ASN A 338 -29.66 -2.92 25.83
CA ASN A 338 -28.24 -2.68 26.14
C ASN A 338 -27.27 -3.38 25.21
N GLY A 339 -27.75 -3.99 24.14
CA GLY A 339 -26.91 -4.69 23.16
C GLY A 339 -26.08 -3.71 22.31
N ALA A 340 -24.76 -3.79 22.39
CA ALA A 340 -23.85 -2.91 21.67
C ALA A 340 -24.16 -2.77 20.16
N PRO A 341 -24.57 -3.82 19.41
CA PRO A 341 -24.94 -3.71 18.00
C PRO A 341 -26.11 -2.75 17.71
N PHE A 342 -26.96 -2.49 18.72
CA PHE A 342 -28.19 -1.69 18.58
C PHE A 342 -28.03 -0.26 19.11
N LEU A 343 -26.86 0.10 19.62
CA LEU A 343 -26.57 1.47 20.09
C LEU A 343 -26.34 2.44 18.93
N GLU A 344 -25.95 1.93 17.78
CA GLU A 344 -25.64 2.70 16.57
C GLU A 344 -26.62 2.42 15.41
N LEU A 345 -27.88 2.14 15.73
CA LEU A 345 -28.93 2.04 14.73
C LEU A 345 -29.09 3.35 13.95
N PRO A 346 -29.52 3.30 12.67
CA PRO A 346 -29.90 4.50 11.92
C PRO A 346 -30.85 5.39 12.73
N PRO A 347 -30.80 6.72 12.60
CA PRO A 347 -31.54 7.66 13.47
C PRO A 347 -33.03 7.36 13.57
N ALA A 348 -33.69 7.01 12.47
CA ALA A 348 -35.13 6.69 12.46
C ALA A 348 -35.43 5.43 13.31
N PHE A 349 -34.65 4.36 13.16
CA PHE A 349 -34.80 3.15 13.95
C PHE A 349 -34.49 3.39 15.43
N ARG A 350 -33.54 4.27 15.72
CA ARG A 350 -33.22 4.62 17.10
C ARG A 350 -34.36 5.36 17.80
N GLN A 351 -34.97 6.32 17.12
CA GLN A 351 -36.16 7.02 17.63
C GLN A 351 -37.32 6.03 17.88
N LEU A 352 -37.55 5.12 16.95
CA LEU A 352 -38.56 4.07 17.06
C LEU A 352 -38.25 3.14 18.24
N GLN A 353 -37.01 2.69 18.38
CA GLN A 353 -36.53 1.86 19.50
C GLN A 353 -36.79 2.55 20.85
N ASP A 354 -36.43 3.83 20.99
CA ASP A 354 -36.65 4.60 22.22
C ASP A 354 -38.14 4.69 22.57
N HIS A 355 -39.01 4.79 21.60
CA HIS A 355 -40.45 4.80 21.81
C HIS A 355 -41.00 3.42 22.21
N MET A 356 -40.64 2.39 21.43
CA MET A 356 -41.13 1.03 21.60
C MET A 356 -40.68 0.42 22.97
N LEU A 357 -39.41 0.63 23.36
CA LEU A 357 -38.88 0.06 24.60
C LEU A 357 -39.49 0.65 25.88
N ARG A 358 -40.29 1.71 25.80
CA ARG A 358 -41.07 2.25 26.93
C ARG A 358 -42.40 1.50 27.17
N LYS A 359 -42.85 0.75 26.14
CA LYS A 359 -44.11 0.00 26.21
C LYS A 359 -43.88 -1.43 26.72
N PRO A 360 -44.82 -2.00 27.49
CA PRO A 360 -44.79 -3.43 27.78
C PRO A 360 -44.83 -4.25 26.50
N GLY A 361 -43.87 -5.18 26.31
CA GLY A 361 -43.77 -6.00 25.08
C GLY A 361 -43.14 -5.32 23.86
N GLY A 362 -42.84 -4.01 23.96
CA GLY A 362 -42.30 -3.25 22.81
C GLY A 362 -40.91 -3.68 22.35
N ASP A 363 -40.15 -4.38 23.18
CA ASP A 363 -38.89 -5.03 22.77
C ASP A 363 -39.11 -6.15 21.75
N ARG A 364 -40.20 -6.92 21.88
CA ARG A 364 -40.56 -7.98 20.91
C ARG A 364 -41.03 -7.36 19.60
N GLU A 365 -41.93 -6.38 19.68
CA GLU A 365 -42.40 -5.66 18.49
C GLU A 365 -41.28 -4.98 17.74
N MET A 366 -40.34 -4.35 18.45
CA MET A 366 -39.16 -3.75 17.82
C MET A 366 -38.26 -4.79 17.14
N ALA A 367 -38.08 -5.98 17.70
CA ALA A 367 -37.35 -7.08 17.06
C ALA A 367 -38.01 -7.52 15.75
N ASP A 368 -39.34 -7.59 15.71
CA ASP A 368 -40.11 -7.95 14.52
C ASP A 368 -39.99 -6.86 13.44
N ILE A 369 -40.04 -5.57 13.84
CA ILE A 369 -39.84 -4.43 12.92
C ILE A 369 -38.44 -4.47 12.30
N LEU A 370 -37.39 -4.71 13.10
CA LEU A 370 -36.03 -4.82 12.59
C LEU A 370 -35.87 -6.01 11.64
N ALA A 371 -36.57 -7.12 11.91
CA ALA A 371 -36.57 -8.27 11.01
C ALA A 371 -37.24 -7.95 9.66
N LEU A 372 -38.35 -7.23 9.67
CA LEU A 372 -38.98 -6.74 8.44
C LEU A 372 -38.08 -5.80 7.67
N ALA A 373 -37.43 -4.86 8.35
CA ALA A 373 -36.49 -3.92 7.75
C ALA A 373 -35.28 -4.59 7.08
N SER A 374 -34.85 -5.76 7.57
CA SER A 374 -33.75 -6.49 6.94
C SER A 374 -34.09 -7.11 5.58
N HIS A 375 -35.38 -7.27 5.25
CA HIS A 375 -35.88 -7.79 4.00
C HIS A 375 -36.35 -6.70 3.01
N HIS A 376 -36.41 -5.44 3.48
CA HIS A 376 -36.82 -4.29 2.70
C HIS A 376 -35.75 -3.21 2.75
N ASP A 377 -35.82 -2.22 1.86
CA ASP A 377 -34.94 -1.07 1.89
C ASP A 377 -35.09 -0.34 3.23
N GLU A 378 -33.95 -0.06 3.88
CA GLU A 378 -33.90 0.64 5.18
C GLU A 378 -34.66 1.97 5.20
N GLN A 379 -34.83 2.60 4.03
CA GLN A 379 -35.52 3.90 3.92
C GLN A 379 -37.05 3.76 3.81
N SER A 380 -37.56 2.60 3.44
CA SER A 380 -39.00 2.39 3.25
C SER A 380 -39.77 2.03 4.54
N VAL A 381 -39.11 1.42 5.52
CA VAL A 381 -39.72 0.97 6.77
C VAL A 381 -40.05 2.11 7.74
N PRO A 382 -39.24 3.16 7.94
CA PRO A 382 -39.56 4.27 8.82
C PRO A 382 -40.63 5.23 8.30
N THR A 383 -41.00 5.12 7.01
CA THR A 383 -42.02 5.96 6.35
C THR A 383 -43.39 5.31 6.35
N ALA A 384 -43.53 4.06 6.74
CA ALA A 384 -44.80 3.32 6.89
C ALA A 384 -45.28 3.34 8.36
#